data_ab6bce1bd5381f559a09efe6e78c923b
#
_entry.id   ab6bce1bd5381f559a09efe6e78c923b
#
_cell.length_a   1.000
_cell.length_b   1.000
_cell.length_c   1.000
_cell.angle_alpha   90.00
_cell.angle_beta   90.00
_cell.angle_gamma   90.00
#
_symmetry.space_group_name_H-M   'P 1'
#
loop_
_entity.id
_entity.type
_entity.pdbx_description
1 polymer ?
#
loop_
_entity_poly.entity_id
_entity_poly.type
_entity_poly.pdbx_seq_one_letter_code
_entity_poly.pdbx_strand_id
1 'polypeptide(L)'
;MAPQFYQYPAVFTAEVGGAVSVAFPDLPECITCGENEADALFSAQEALELCLLTREEDGEAIPKATNIQDIATERGQVVVLVQANMILARSESHSNNVRKNFTHPQNSLQI
;
A
#
# COMPACT_ATOMS: atom_id res chain seq x y z
N MET A 1 -8.93 20.44 -1.67
CA MET A 1 -9.60 19.16 -1.89
C MET A 1 -8.58 18.05 -2.08
N ALA A 2 -8.76 16.95 -1.41
CA ALA A 2 -7.82 15.84 -1.51
C ALA A 2 -7.93 15.13 -2.85
N PRO A 3 -6.82 14.69 -3.43
CA PRO A 3 -6.87 13.97 -4.70
C PRO A 3 -7.64 12.66 -4.58
N GLN A 4 -8.16 12.22 -5.73
CA GLN A 4 -8.86 10.95 -5.81
C GLN A 4 -7.88 9.79 -5.99
N PHE A 5 -6.75 10.07 -6.61
CA PHE A 5 -5.74 9.06 -6.87
C PHE A 5 -4.39 9.60 -6.45
N TYR A 6 -3.57 8.72 -5.90
CA TYR A 6 -2.17 8.98 -5.62
C TYR A 6 -1.34 7.90 -6.27
N GLN A 7 -0.12 8.25 -6.63
CA GLN A 7 0.85 7.27 -7.14
C GLN A 7 2.15 7.46 -6.39
N TYR A 8 2.68 6.37 -5.87
CA TYR A 8 3.95 6.37 -5.14
C TYR A 8 4.81 5.22 -5.61
N PRO A 9 6.13 5.45 -5.71
CA PRO A 9 7.04 4.37 -6.04
C PRO A 9 7.16 3.43 -4.86
N ALA A 10 7.20 2.13 -5.16
CA ALA A 10 7.43 1.09 -4.18
C ALA A 10 8.61 0.25 -4.63
N VAL A 11 9.41 -0.21 -3.69
CA VAL A 11 10.53 -1.11 -3.96
C VAL A 11 10.05 -2.52 -3.65
N PHE A 12 10.03 -3.35 -4.68
CA PHE A 12 9.66 -4.76 -4.58
C PHE A 12 10.95 -5.57 -4.51
N THR A 13 11.10 -6.35 -3.47
CA THR A 13 12.30 -7.15 -3.23
C THR A 13 11.95 -8.62 -3.28
N ALA A 14 12.63 -9.37 -4.18
CA ALA A 14 12.44 -10.81 -4.26
C ALA A 14 13.10 -11.46 -3.05
N GLU A 15 12.33 -12.33 -2.39
CA GLU A 15 12.80 -13.04 -1.22
C GLU A 15 12.97 -14.52 -1.53
N VAL A 16 13.66 -15.20 -0.65
CA VAL A 16 13.83 -16.65 -0.79
C VAL A 16 12.46 -17.32 -0.72
N GLY A 17 12.21 -18.27 -1.63
CA GLY A 17 10.95 -18.99 -1.63
C GLY A 17 9.87 -18.37 -2.50
N GLY A 18 10.17 -17.29 -3.19
CA GLY A 18 9.25 -16.67 -4.14
C GLY A 18 8.41 -15.54 -3.56
N ALA A 19 8.48 -15.32 -2.26
CA ALA A 19 7.79 -14.19 -1.65
C ALA A 19 8.40 -12.87 -2.13
N VAL A 20 7.62 -11.81 -2.05
CA VAL A 20 8.08 -10.48 -2.48
C VAL A 20 7.71 -9.49 -1.37
N SER A 21 8.70 -8.78 -0.86
CA SER A 21 8.42 -7.72 0.11
C SER A 21 8.34 -6.38 -0.58
N VAL A 22 7.56 -5.47 -0.01
CA VAL A 22 7.25 -4.18 -0.61
C VAL A 22 7.47 -3.09 0.43
N ALA A 23 8.20 -2.05 0.05
CA ALA A 23 8.38 -0.88 0.90
C ALA A 23 8.18 0.37 0.06
N PHE A 24 7.60 1.39 0.66
CA PHE A 24 7.39 2.68 0.00
C PHE A 24 8.38 3.69 0.58
N PRO A 25 9.40 4.10 -0.19
CA PRO A 25 10.41 5.03 0.35
C PRO A 25 9.82 6.33 0.92
N ASP A 26 8.75 6.84 0.31
CA ASP A 26 8.14 8.08 0.77
C ASP A 26 7.22 7.90 1.98
N LEU A 27 6.89 6.66 2.31
CA LEU A 27 5.96 6.33 3.39
C LEU A 27 6.58 5.20 4.21
N PRO A 28 7.50 5.53 5.14
CA PRO A 28 8.26 4.48 5.83
C PRO A 28 7.40 3.49 6.60
N GLU A 29 6.22 3.91 7.04
CA GLU A 29 5.31 3.02 7.76
C GLU A 29 4.58 2.06 6.83
N CYS A 30 4.66 2.28 5.52
CA CYS A 30 3.90 1.50 4.55
C CYS A 30 4.75 0.36 4.01
N ILE A 31 4.68 -0.78 4.68
CA ILE A 31 5.46 -1.97 4.36
C ILE A 31 4.50 -3.14 4.28
N THR A 32 4.67 -3.98 3.26
CA THR A 32 3.83 -5.15 3.11
C THR A 32 4.61 -6.25 2.37
N CYS A 33 3.95 -7.34 2.06
CA CYS A 33 4.55 -8.43 1.32
C CYS A 33 3.46 -9.27 0.67
N GLY A 34 3.87 -10.13 -0.25
CA GLY A 34 2.98 -11.08 -0.88
C GLY A 34 3.69 -12.39 -1.13
N GLU A 35 2.93 -13.42 -1.44
CA GLU A 35 3.48 -14.75 -1.70
C GLU A 35 4.13 -14.85 -3.08
N ASN A 36 3.75 -13.95 -3.97
CA ASN A 36 4.31 -13.83 -5.30
C ASN A 36 4.15 -12.39 -5.77
N GLU A 37 4.55 -12.10 -7.00
CA GLU A 37 4.54 -10.73 -7.50
C GLU A 37 3.13 -10.16 -7.60
N ALA A 38 2.18 -10.96 -8.09
CA ALA A 38 0.81 -10.48 -8.24
C ALA A 38 0.17 -10.20 -6.88
N ASP A 39 0.39 -11.08 -5.93
CA ASP A 39 -0.11 -10.91 -4.57
C ASP A 39 0.52 -9.70 -3.90
N ALA A 40 1.82 -9.50 -4.13
CA ALA A 40 2.53 -8.35 -3.58
C ALA A 40 1.98 -7.04 -4.13
N LEU A 41 1.67 -7.00 -5.43
CA LEU A 41 1.11 -5.77 -6.02
C LEU A 41 -0.25 -5.45 -5.43
N PHE A 42 -1.10 -6.46 -5.28
CA PHE A 42 -2.41 -6.28 -4.67
C PHE A 42 -2.27 -5.77 -3.23
N SER A 43 -1.39 -6.41 -2.45
CA SER A 43 -1.15 -5.99 -1.08
C SER A 43 -0.55 -4.59 -1.00
N ALA A 44 0.30 -4.23 -1.96
CA ALA A 44 0.89 -2.90 -2.02
C ALA A 44 -0.18 -1.83 -2.22
N GLN A 45 -1.14 -2.09 -3.11
CA GLN A 45 -2.23 -1.14 -3.33
C GLN A 45 -3.07 -0.95 -2.08
N GLU A 46 -3.42 -2.06 -1.42
CA GLU A 46 -4.20 -1.99 -0.19
C GLU A 46 -3.46 -1.25 0.92
N ALA A 47 -2.18 -1.57 1.10
CA ALA A 47 -1.38 -0.94 2.14
C ALA A 47 -1.24 0.56 1.87
N LEU A 48 -1.00 0.93 0.62
CA LEU A 48 -0.85 2.33 0.25
C LEU A 48 -2.13 3.10 0.54
N GLU A 49 -3.27 2.54 0.14
CA GLU A 49 -4.56 3.19 0.37
C GLU A 49 -4.82 3.38 1.86
N LEU A 50 -4.53 2.36 2.65
CA LEU A 50 -4.74 2.44 4.09
C LEU A 50 -3.82 3.46 4.74
N CYS A 51 -2.54 3.47 4.36
CA CYS A 51 -1.59 4.41 4.94
C CYS A 51 -1.97 5.85 4.61
N LEU A 52 -2.37 6.11 3.38
CA LEU A 52 -2.76 7.46 2.97
C LEU A 52 -4.06 7.88 3.65
N LEU A 53 -5.01 6.95 3.75
CA LEU A 53 -6.27 7.24 4.43
C LEU A 53 -6.03 7.59 5.89
N THR A 54 -5.17 6.84 6.56
CA THR A 54 -4.83 7.08 7.96
C THR A 54 -4.20 8.46 8.12
N ARG A 55 -3.28 8.83 7.22
CA ARG A 55 -2.67 10.16 7.28
C ARG A 55 -3.70 11.27 7.08
N GLU A 56 -4.64 11.05 6.13
CA GLU A 56 -5.70 12.04 5.92
C GLU A 56 -6.57 12.20 7.17
N GLU A 57 -6.94 11.08 7.77
CA GLU A 57 -7.81 11.10 8.94
C GLU A 57 -7.11 11.73 10.15
N ASP A 58 -5.82 11.52 10.26
CA ASP A 58 -5.04 12.08 11.37
C ASP A 58 -4.56 13.49 11.12
N GLY A 59 -4.84 14.04 9.94
CA GLY A 59 -4.37 15.38 9.58
C GLY A 59 -2.89 15.47 9.33
N GLU A 60 -2.24 14.35 9.05
CA GLU A 60 -0.81 14.33 8.77
C GLU A 60 -0.53 14.70 7.33
N ALA A 61 0.65 15.24 7.09
CA ALA A 61 1.05 15.63 5.75
C ALA A 61 1.13 14.42 4.83
N ILE A 62 0.66 14.62 3.60
CA ILE A 62 0.80 13.62 2.53
C ILE A 62 2.07 13.97 1.77
N PRO A 63 3.12 13.14 1.83
CA PRO A 63 4.39 13.49 1.21
C PRO A 63 4.29 13.51 -0.31
N LYS A 64 5.17 14.30 -0.92
CA LYS A 64 5.30 14.31 -2.36
C LYS A 64 6.02 13.04 -2.81
N ALA A 65 5.53 12.43 -3.89
CA ALA A 65 6.14 11.20 -4.39
C ALA A 65 7.50 11.49 -5.02
N THR A 66 8.48 10.67 -4.70
CA THR A 66 9.79 10.71 -5.35
C THR A 66 9.67 10.15 -6.76
N ASN A 67 10.44 10.70 -7.70
CA ASN A 67 10.47 10.15 -9.05
C ASN A 67 11.08 8.75 -9.02
N ILE A 68 10.52 7.86 -9.82
CA ILE A 68 11.00 6.47 -9.81
C ILE A 68 12.48 6.37 -10.18
N GLN A 69 12.95 7.27 -11.04
CA GLN A 69 14.34 7.24 -11.47
C GLN A 69 15.32 7.66 -10.38
N ASP A 70 14.80 8.30 -9.32
CA ASP A 70 15.64 8.78 -8.22
C ASP A 70 15.72 7.79 -7.07
N ILE A 71 15.08 6.64 -7.19
CA ILE A 71 15.07 5.61 -6.16
C ILE A 71 16.21 4.62 -6.44
N ALA A 72 17.14 4.53 -5.51
CA ALA A 72 18.24 3.58 -5.63
C ALA A 72 17.74 2.18 -5.28
N THR A 73 18.17 1.20 -6.06
CA THR A 73 17.81 -0.18 -5.81
C THR A 73 19.06 -1.07 -5.83
N GLU A 74 18.92 -2.23 -5.24
CA GLU A 74 19.97 -3.23 -5.22
C GLU A 74 19.52 -4.43 -6.05
N ARG A 75 20.43 -5.39 -6.20
CA ARG A 75 20.11 -6.62 -6.93
C ARG A 75 18.91 -7.31 -6.27
N GLY A 76 17.98 -7.77 -7.08
CA GLY A 76 16.77 -8.41 -6.58
C GLY A 76 15.66 -7.44 -6.26
N GLN A 77 15.87 -6.15 -6.52
CA GLN A 77 14.87 -5.12 -6.27
C GLN A 77 14.44 -4.46 -7.57
N VAL A 78 13.17 -4.06 -7.61
CA VAL A 78 12.63 -3.30 -8.73
C VAL A 78 11.67 -2.25 -8.20
N VAL A 79 11.66 -1.08 -8.85
CA VAL A 79 10.73 -0.01 -8.48
C VAL A 79 9.47 -0.15 -9.31
N VAL A 80 8.33 -0.14 -8.62
CA VAL A 80 7.02 -0.22 -9.26
C VAL A 80 6.21 0.99 -8.81
N LEU A 81 5.59 1.67 -9.75
CA LEU A 81 4.71 2.78 -9.41
C LEU A 81 3.34 2.22 -9.05
N VAL A 82 2.95 2.42 -7.79
CA VAL A 82 1.70 1.86 -7.26
C VAL A 82 0.67 2.96 -7.14
N GLN A 83 -0.54 2.69 -7.58
CA GLN A 83 -1.63 3.66 -7.55
C GLN A 83 -2.61 3.33 -6.44
N ALA A 84 -3.00 4.35 -5.70
CA ALA A 84 -4.03 4.24 -4.67
C ALA A 84 -5.31 4.90 -5.18
N ASN A 85 -6.43 4.21 -5.02
CA ASN A 85 -7.75 4.75 -5.36
C ASN A 85 -8.42 5.21 -4.07
N MET A 86 -8.35 6.52 -3.81
CA MET A 86 -8.85 7.06 -2.56
C MET A 86 -10.37 7.18 -2.51
N ILE A 87 -11.02 7.14 -3.67
CA ILE A 87 -12.47 7.13 -3.70
C ILE A 87 -12.99 5.88 -3.00
N LEU A 88 -12.46 4.72 -3.39
CA LEU A 88 -12.88 3.45 -2.77
C LEU A 88 -12.43 3.36 -1.33
N ALA A 89 -11.19 3.79 -1.05
CA ALA A 89 -10.66 3.72 0.31
C ALA A 89 -11.51 4.52 1.29
N ARG A 90 -11.87 5.76 0.90
CA ARG A 90 -12.70 6.61 1.74
C ARG A 90 -14.10 6.07 1.89
N SER A 91 -14.65 5.53 0.82
CA SER A 91 -15.98 4.93 0.85
C SER A 91 -16.01 3.70 1.76
N GLU A 92 -14.98 2.86 1.66
CA GLU A 92 -14.88 1.66 2.50
C GLU A 92 -14.68 2.03 3.96
N SER A 93 -13.95 3.11 4.22
CA SER A 93 -13.75 3.58 5.58
C SER A 93 -15.09 3.95 6.23
N HIS A 94 -15.97 4.63 5.47
CA HIS A 94 -17.30 4.93 5.97
C HIS A 94 -18.09 3.66 6.27
N SER A 95 -18.03 2.69 5.37
CA SER A 95 -18.73 1.43 5.54
C SER A 95 -18.14 0.61 6.65
N ASN A 96 -16.86 0.77 6.88
CA ASN A 96 -16.08 -0.08 7.75
C ASN A 96 -16.33 0.10 9.21
N ASN A 97 -17.12 1.07 9.59
CA ASN A 97 -17.54 1.11 10.97
C ASN A 97 -18.19 -0.20 11.36
N VAL A 98 -18.81 -0.88 10.39
CA VAL A 98 -19.38 -2.18 10.60
C VAL A 98 -18.35 -3.28 10.44
N ARG A 99 -17.53 -3.20 9.41
CA ARG A 99 -16.59 -4.27 9.07
C ARG A 99 -15.44 -4.41 10.03
N LYS A 100 -15.12 -3.37 10.75
CA LYS A 100 -14.04 -3.44 11.75
C LYS A 100 -14.34 -4.42 12.85
N ASN A 101 -15.56 -4.81 12.98
CA ASN A 101 -15.97 -5.73 14.01
C ASN A 101 -15.82 -7.17 13.64
N PHE A 102 -15.37 -7.46 12.41
CA PHE A 102 -15.13 -8.78 12.04
C PHE A 102 -13.76 -9.08 11.56
N THR A 103 -13.09 -9.74 11.66
CA THR A 103 -11.89 -9.82 11.26
C THR A 103 -11.34 -10.78 10.77
N HIS A 104 -11.38 -10.58 10.44
CA HIS A 104 -10.99 -10.91 9.83
C HIS A 104 -10.78 -11.83 9.71
N PRO A 105 -10.95 -12.34 9.57
CA PRO A 105 -10.79 -12.84 9.20
C PRO A 105 -10.53 -13.51 8.89
N GLN A 106 -10.57 -13.51 8.48
CA GLN A 106 -10.49 -13.55 8.03
C GLN A 106 -10.43 -13.98 7.88
N ASN A 107 -10.48 -14.32 7.78
CA ASN A 107 -10.54 -14.23 7.52
C ASN A 107 -10.65 -14.67 7.41
N SER A 108 -10.77 -14.97 7.16
CA SER A 108 -11.03 -14.78 6.87
C SER A 108 -11.12 -15.30 6.69
N LEU A 109 -11.22 -15.71 6.36
CA LEU A 109 -11.50 -15.55 6.08
C LEU A 109 -11.82 -15.77 6.08
N GLN A 110 -11.92 -15.73 5.81
CA GLN A 110 -12.32 -15.30 5.76
C GLN A 110 -12.65 -15.36 5.67
N ILE A 111 -12.60 -15.68 5.39
CA ILE A 111 -12.93 -15.25 5.29
C ILE A 111 -12.91 -15.32 5.30
#